data_2f584d90e057ee2412e21384112c4d79
#
_entry.id   2f584d90e057ee2412e21384112c4d79
#
_cell.length_a   1.000
_cell.length_b   1.000
_cell.length_c   1.000
_cell.angle_alpha   90.00
_cell.angle_beta   90.00
_cell.angle_gamma   90.00
#
_symmetry.space_group_name_H-M   'P 1'
#
loop_
_entity.id
_entity.type
_entity.pdbx_description
1 polymer ?
#
loop_
_entity_poly.entity_id
_entity_poly.type
_entity_poly.pdbx_seq_one_letter_code
_entity_poly.pdbx_strand_id
1 'polypeptide(L)'
;MFDRNTAGELWHKYNESESLWHHALSVEAVMREFAAYYSEDIEYWGLVGLLHDIDWEKFPEIHCKKAPELLKEIGADDHFIHAVCSHGWSICTDVEPEKKMEKVLFTIDELTGLVTATALMRPEKMKGISVKSVKKKWSSKGFAAGVNREIIEKGAALLGEEIPFIIDMTIKGMTKVADEIGLWPEEEA
;
A
#
# COMPACT_ATOMS: atom_id res chain seq x y z
N MET A 1 5.01 6.09 20.81
CA MET A 1 4.89 5.58 19.44
C MET A 1 6.29 5.21 18.99
N PHE A 2 6.50 4.06 18.35
CA PHE A 2 7.76 3.64 17.74
C PHE A 2 8.07 4.49 16.49
N ASP A 3 9.34 4.54 16.10
CA ASP A 3 9.78 5.27 14.91
C ASP A 3 9.87 4.37 13.66
N ARG A 4 10.16 4.97 12.51
CA ARG A 4 10.28 4.26 11.24
C ARG A 4 11.43 3.26 11.22
N ASN A 5 12.53 3.50 11.94
CA ASN A 5 13.64 2.57 12.01
C ASN A 5 13.22 1.28 12.74
N THR A 6 12.56 1.43 13.89
CA THR A 6 11.99 0.30 14.65
C THR A 6 10.98 -0.49 13.81
N ALA A 7 10.13 0.19 13.04
CA ALA A 7 9.18 -0.46 12.13
C ALA A 7 9.90 -1.24 11.01
N GLY A 8 10.94 -0.65 10.41
CA GLY A 8 11.75 -1.31 9.38
C GLY A 8 12.50 -2.53 9.92
N GLU A 9 13.08 -2.45 11.11
CA GLU A 9 13.72 -3.59 11.77
C GLU A 9 12.72 -4.72 12.03
N LEU A 10 11.50 -4.41 12.48
CA LEU A 10 10.45 -5.40 12.65
C LEU A 10 10.06 -6.02 11.31
N TRP A 11 9.89 -5.21 10.27
CA TRP A 11 9.55 -5.70 8.94
C TRP A 11 10.60 -6.72 8.46
N HIS A 12 11.89 -6.37 8.49
CA HIS A 12 12.99 -7.25 8.06
C HIS A 12 13.19 -8.49 8.96
N LYS A 13 12.70 -8.48 10.19
CA LYS A 13 12.67 -9.67 11.05
C LYS A 13 11.73 -10.75 10.51
N TYR A 14 10.65 -10.35 9.85
CA TYR A 14 9.60 -11.24 9.41
C TYR A 14 9.50 -11.39 7.89
N ASN A 15 10.13 -10.53 7.11
CA ASN A 15 10.11 -10.55 5.66
C ASN A 15 11.51 -10.34 5.08
N GLU A 16 11.83 -11.06 4.00
CA GLU A 16 13.13 -11.03 3.32
C GLU A 16 12.99 -10.64 1.84
N SER A 17 11.78 -10.77 1.27
CA SER A 17 11.50 -10.52 -0.14
C SER A 17 11.66 -9.05 -0.51
N GLU A 18 12.56 -8.75 -1.46
CA GLU A 18 12.74 -7.41 -2.00
C GLU A 18 11.46 -6.86 -2.65
N SER A 19 10.70 -7.72 -3.33
CA SER A 19 9.44 -7.30 -3.96
C SER A 19 8.37 -6.91 -2.93
N LEU A 20 8.31 -7.59 -1.78
CA LEU A 20 7.42 -7.22 -0.68
C LEU A 20 7.90 -5.93 0.00
N TRP A 21 9.21 -5.74 0.12
CA TRP A 21 9.76 -4.48 0.63
C TRP A 21 9.39 -3.29 -0.27
N HIS A 22 9.54 -3.45 -1.59
CA HIS A 22 9.13 -2.43 -2.56
C HIS A 22 7.62 -2.15 -2.49
N HIS A 23 6.80 -3.17 -2.25
CA HIS A 23 5.37 -3.00 -2.02
C HIS A 23 5.10 -2.21 -0.74
N ALA A 24 5.72 -2.60 0.38
CA ALA A 24 5.59 -1.90 1.66
C ALA A 24 5.99 -0.42 1.56
N LEU A 25 7.11 -0.11 0.88
CA LEU A 25 7.54 1.27 0.62
C LEU A 25 6.55 2.04 -0.27
N SER A 26 5.97 1.36 -1.26
CA SER A 26 4.95 1.96 -2.13
C SER A 26 3.71 2.35 -1.34
N VAL A 27 3.20 1.44 -0.51
CA VAL A 27 2.03 1.67 0.34
C VAL A 27 2.33 2.74 1.39
N GLU A 28 3.49 2.70 2.06
CA GLU A 28 3.94 3.76 2.98
C GLU A 28 3.88 5.14 2.32
N ALA A 29 4.49 5.28 1.13
CA ALA A 29 4.58 6.55 0.44
C ALA A 29 3.20 7.10 0.02
N VAL A 30 2.30 6.22 -0.40
CA VAL A 30 0.93 6.60 -0.77
C VAL A 30 0.13 6.98 0.47
N MET A 31 0.25 6.25 1.59
CA MET A 31 -0.40 6.59 2.85
C MET A 31 0.06 7.97 3.36
N ARG A 32 1.35 8.30 3.26
CA ARG A 32 1.90 9.61 3.58
C ARG A 32 1.33 10.72 2.69
N GLU A 33 1.14 10.46 1.40
CA GLU A 33 0.55 11.42 0.46
C GLU A 33 -0.90 11.73 0.82
N PHE A 34 -1.71 10.71 1.11
CA PHE A 34 -3.08 10.89 1.55
C PHE A 34 -3.19 11.57 2.92
N ALA A 35 -2.31 11.23 3.88
CA ALA A 35 -2.27 11.90 5.17
C ALA A 35 -2.02 13.40 5.00
N ALA A 36 -1.05 13.78 4.17
CA ALA A 36 -0.76 15.19 3.86
C ALA A 36 -1.97 15.89 3.22
N TYR A 37 -2.64 15.23 2.27
CA TYR A 37 -3.84 15.78 1.63
C TYR A 37 -4.98 16.01 2.61
N TYR A 38 -5.22 15.08 3.55
CA TYR A 38 -6.27 15.20 4.55
C TYR A 38 -5.86 15.99 5.81
N SER A 39 -4.62 16.50 5.87
CA SER A 39 -4.05 17.20 7.04
C SER A 39 -4.04 16.32 8.31
N GLU A 40 -3.72 15.06 8.14
CA GLU A 40 -3.61 14.03 9.19
C GLU A 40 -2.14 13.75 9.54
N ASP A 41 -1.89 12.89 10.51
CA ASP A 41 -0.55 12.50 10.95
C ASP A 41 0.18 11.65 9.89
N ILE A 42 1.11 12.29 9.17
CA ILE A 42 1.87 11.70 8.06
C ILE A 42 2.72 10.52 8.52
N GLU A 43 3.35 10.62 9.71
CA GLU A 43 4.20 9.55 10.24
C GLU A 43 3.37 8.34 10.65
N TYR A 44 2.27 8.57 11.35
CA TYR A 44 1.38 7.49 11.78
C TYR A 44 0.81 6.73 10.59
N TRP A 45 0.27 7.43 9.59
CA TRP A 45 -0.28 6.80 8.40
C TRP A 45 0.78 6.04 7.60
N GLY A 46 2.00 6.63 7.50
CA GLY A 46 3.12 5.99 6.82
C GLY A 46 3.51 4.67 7.49
N LEU A 47 3.62 4.65 8.83
CA LEU A 47 3.96 3.46 9.59
C LEU A 47 2.92 2.34 9.45
N VAL A 48 1.62 2.70 9.42
CA VAL A 48 0.54 1.74 9.16
C VAL A 48 0.71 1.13 7.76
N GLY A 49 1.01 1.96 6.75
CA GLY A 49 1.28 1.48 5.39
C GLY A 49 2.51 0.59 5.30
N LEU A 50 3.61 0.95 5.98
CA LEU A 50 4.85 0.16 5.97
C LEU A 50 4.66 -1.24 6.57
N LEU A 51 3.82 -1.37 7.59
CA LEU A 51 3.64 -2.61 8.37
C LEU A 51 2.37 -3.39 8.02
N HIS A 52 1.59 -2.97 7.00
CA HIS A 52 0.30 -3.62 6.72
C HIS A 52 0.45 -5.12 6.44
N ASP A 53 1.48 -5.52 5.73
CA ASP A 53 1.78 -6.90 5.32
C ASP A 53 2.87 -7.58 6.18
N ILE A 54 3.03 -7.16 7.45
CA ILE A 54 4.11 -7.65 8.34
C ILE A 54 4.17 -9.18 8.48
N ASP A 55 3.05 -9.84 8.35
CA ASP A 55 2.91 -11.29 8.52
C ASP A 55 2.77 -12.07 7.21
N TRP A 56 2.77 -11.39 6.04
CA TRP A 56 2.46 -12.01 4.76
C TRP A 56 3.44 -13.12 4.36
N GLU A 57 4.74 -12.89 4.45
CA GLU A 57 5.74 -13.83 3.93
C GLU A 57 5.87 -15.08 4.82
N LYS A 58 5.95 -14.89 6.14
CA LYS A 58 6.13 -16.01 7.09
C LYS A 58 4.84 -16.70 7.50
N PHE A 59 3.72 -16.02 7.41
CA PHE A 59 2.44 -16.53 7.91
C PHE A 59 1.27 -16.37 6.93
N PRO A 60 1.43 -16.70 5.62
CA PRO A 60 0.42 -16.42 4.60
C PRO A 60 -0.95 -17.05 4.91
N GLU A 61 -0.97 -18.24 5.53
CA GLU A 61 -2.22 -18.95 5.87
C GLU A 61 -3.05 -18.28 6.98
N ILE A 62 -2.42 -17.40 7.75
CA ILE A 62 -3.03 -16.66 8.85
C ILE A 62 -2.76 -15.15 8.76
N HIS A 63 -2.58 -14.68 7.51
CA HIS A 63 -2.39 -13.25 7.21
C HIS A 63 -3.47 -12.38 7.87
N CYS A 64 -3.10 -11.22 8.35
CA CYS A 64 -3.84 -10.31 9.23
C CYS A 64 -4.18 -10.86 10.64
N LYS A 65 -4.18 -12.18 10.84
CA LYS A 65 -4.45 -12.79 12.14
C LYS A 65 -3.20 -12.91 13.00
N LYS A 66 -2.02 -13.02 12.38
CA LYS A 66 -0.73 -13.03 13.08
C LYS A 66 -0.19 -11.62 13.33
N ALA A 67 -0.52 -10.66 12.49
CA ALA A 67 -0.06 -9.27 12.59
C ALA A 67 -0.22 -8.64 13.99
N PRO A 68 -1.34 -8.84 14.75
CA PRO A 68 -1.49 -8.28 16.09
C PRO A 68 -0.40 -8.71 17.09
N GLU A 69 0.04 -9.95 17.03
CA GLU A 69 1.11 -10.46 17.89
C GLU A 69 2.45 -9.81 17.54
N LEU A 70 2.77 -9.73 16.26
CA LEU A 70 4.03 -9.18 15.77
C LEU A 70 4.14 -7.68 16.05
N LEU A 71 3.07 -6.94 15.82
CA LEU A 71 3.01 -5.49 16.05
C LEU A 71 3.14 -5.12 17.54
N LYS A 72 2.66 -5.97 18.44
CA LYS A 72 2.84 -5.77 19.89
C LYS A 72 4.30 -5.83 20.32
N GLU A 73 5.19 -6.48 19.59
CA GLU A 73 6.62 -6.51 19.92
C GLU A 73 7.25 -5.11 19.95
N ILE A 74 6.73 -4.19 19.14
CA ILE A 74 7.20 -2.80 19.09
C ILE A 74 6.29 -1.82 19.83
N GLY A 75 5.32 -2.34 20.59
CA GLY A 75 4.41 -1.54 21.40
C GLY A 75 3.31 -0.85 20.61
N ALA A 76 2.89 -1.42 19.45
CA ALA A 76 1.73 -0.92 18.71
C ALA A 76 0.46 -1.02 19.58
N ASP A 77 -0.32 0.04 19.57
CA ASP A 77 -1.61 0.07 20.25
C ASP A 77 -2.73 -0.61 19.44
N ASP A 78 -3.87 -0.82 20.07
CA ASP A 78 -4.99 -1.52 19.44
C ASP A 78 -5.55 -0.75 18.23
N HIS A 79 -5.40 0.58 18.15
CA HIS A 79 -5.82 1.38 17.00
C HIS A 79 -4.90 1.16 15.79
N PHE A 80 -3.59 1.09 16.03
CA PHE A 80 -2.62 0.77 14.99
C PHE A 80 -2.86 -0.64 14.45
N ILE A 81 -3.04 -1.61 15.34
CA ILE A 81 -3.30 -3.01 14.99
C ILE A 81 -4.59 -3.14 14.18
N HIS A 82 -5.67 -2.48 14.61
CA HIS A 82 -6.93 -2.46 13.87
C HIS A 82 -6.74 -1.89 12.47
N ALA A 83 -6.03 -0.77 12.35
CA ALA A 83 -5.77 -0.15 11.07
C ALA A 83 -4.99 -1.07 10.12
N VAL A 84 -3.94 -1.73 10.61
CA VAL A 84 -3.20 -2.72 9.84
C VAL A 84 -4.12 -3.86 9.41
N CYS A 85 -4.85 -4.50 10.33
CA CYS A 85 -5.67 -5.66 10.01
C CYS A 85 -6.84 -5.35 9.08
N SER A 86 -7.33 -4.11 9.06
CA SER A 86 -8.50 -3.71 8.26
C SER A 86 -8.28 -3.76 6.74
N HIS A 87 -7.01 -3.75 6.26
CA HIS A 87 -6.75 -3.87 4.83
C HIS A 87 -7.20 -5.23 4.26
N GLY A 88 -7.18 -6.29 5.07
CA GLY A 88 -7.61 -7.62 4.68
C GLY A 88 -9.12 -7.87 4.77
N TRP A 89 -9.95 -6.85 5.03
CA TRP A 89 -11.39 -7.00 5.20
C TRP A 89 -12.07 -7.66 4.01
N SER A 90 -12.91 -8.66 4.31
CA SER A 90 -13.60 -9.50 3.33
C SER A 90 -12.67 -10.38 2.47
N ILE A 91 -11.37 -10.40 2.76
CA ILE A 91 -10.36 -11.25 2.09
C ILE A 91 -9.88 -12.32 3.06
N CYS A 92 -9.26 -11.92 4.17
CA CYS A 92 -8.65 -12.81 5.16
C CYS A 92 -9.06 -12.48 6.61
N THR A 93 -9.79 -11.38 6.83
CA THR A 93 -10.27 -10.94 8.15
C THR A 93 -11.65 -10.30 8.07
N ASP A 94 -12.36 -10.25 9.22
CA ASP A 94 -13.64 -9.55 9.39
C ASP A 94 -13.47 -8.13 9.96
N VAL A 95 -12.23 -7.63 10.11
CA VAL A 95 -11.93 -6.29 10.63
C VAL A 95 -12.27 -5.26 9.56
N GLU A 96 -13.40 -4.57 9.74
CA GLU A 96 -13.91 -3.58 8.77
C GLU A 96 -13.14 -2.25 8.87
N PRO A 97 -12.77 -1.60 7.75
CA PRO A 97 -12.14 -0.29 7.77
C PRO A 97 -13.17 0.79 8.18
N GLU A 98 -13.01 1.36 9.37
CA GLU A 98 -13.92 2.35 9.95
C GLU A 98 -13.44 3.79 9.66
N LYS A 99 -12.16 4.05 9.93
CA LYS A 99 -11.55 5.38 9.81
C LYS A 99 -11.10 5.68 8.38
N LYS A 100 -10.95 6.96 8.08
CA LYS A 100 -10.47 7.40 6.75
C LYS A 100 -9.13 6.76 6.37
N MET A 101 -8.18 6.72 7.29
CA MET A 101 -6.89 6.06 7.10
C MET A 101 -7.03 4.60 6.67
N GLU A 102 -7.86 3.86 7.36
CA GLU A 102 -8.12 2.43 7.11
C GLU A 102 -8.76 2.22 5.74
N LYS A 103 -9.71 3.09 5.36
CA LYS A 103 -10.36 3.07 4.05
C LYS A 103 -9.36 3.40 2.93
N VAL A 104 -8.43 4.33 3.18
CA VAL A 104 -7.34 4.61 2.24
C VAL A 104 -6.48 3.37 2.08
N LEU A 105 -5.97 2.79 3.16
CA LEU A 105 -5.12 1.61 3.11
C LEU A 105 -5.80 0.46 2.35
N PHE A 106 -7.03 0.10 2.71
CA PHE A 106 -7.85 -0.92 2.05
C PHE A 106 -7.98 -0.70 0.54
N THR A 107 -8.02 0.56 0.11
CA THR A 107 -8.21 0.91 -1.31
C THR A 107 -6.91 0.89 -2.09
N ILE A 108 -5.83 1.44 -1.48
CA ILE A 108 -4.60 1.69 -2.24
C ILE A 108 -3.63 0.51 -2.23
N ASP A 109 -3.78 -0.42 -1.31
CA ASP A 109 -2.98 -1.63 -1.26
C ASP A 109 -2.99 -2.35 -2.63
N GLU A 110 -4.15 -2.78 -3.10
CA GLU A 110 -4.33 -3.38 -4.42
C GLU A 110 -3.96 -2.42 -5.58
N LEU A 111 -4.23 -1.13 -5.42
CA LEU A 111 -3.98 -0.13 -6.47
C LEU A 111 -2.48 0.10 -6.69
N THR A 112 -1.65 0.03 -5.66
CA THR A 112 -0.19 0.12 -5.79
C THR A 112 0.35 -0.98 -6.69
N GLY A 113 -0.18 -2.20 -6.57
CA GLY A 113 0.15 -3.32 -7.45
C GLY A 113 -0.20 -3.05 -8.93
N LEU A 114 -1.37 -2.43 -9.19
CA LEU A 114 -1.77 -2.06 -10.55
C LEU A 114 -0.88 -0.95 -11.14
N VAL A 115 -0.51 0.03 -10.34
CA VAL A 115 0.40 1.12 -10.77
C VAL A 115 1.80 0.57 -11.04
N THR A 116 2.32 -0.29 -10.16
CA THR A 116 3.60 -1.00 -10.35
C THR A 116 3.62 -1.79 -11.65
N ALA A 117 2.61 -2.64 -11.89
CA ALA A 117 2.51 -3.40 -13.13
C ALA A 117 2.42 -2.49 -14.36
N THR A 118 1.71 -1.35 -14.25
CA THR A 118 1.61 -0.38 -15.35
C THR A 118 2.96 0.30 -15.61
N ALA A 119 3.71 0.65 -14.57
CA ALA A 119 5.03 1.26 -14.69
C ALA A 119 6.02 0.30 -15.37
N LEU A 120 6.08 -0.96 -14.95
CA LEU A 120 6.97 -1.98 -15.50
C LEU A 120 6.75 -2.27 -16.99
N MET A 121 5.57 -1.96 -17.54
CA MET A 121 5.28 -2.09 -18.98
C MET A 121 5.74 -0.88 -19.83
N ARG A 122 6.36 0.11 -19.19
CA ARG A 122 6.81 1.35 -19.86
C ARG A 122 8.33 1.44 -19.78
N PRO A 123 9.01 1.85 -20.88
CA PRO A 123 10.46 2.12 -20.82
C PRO A 123 10.81 3.18 -19.76
N GLU A 124 9.98 4.22 -19.65
CA GLU A 124 10.16 5.32 -18.70
C GLU A 124 9.63 4.99 -17.29
N LYS A 125 9.15 3.77 -17.05
CA LYS A 125 8.62 3.31 -15.76
C LYS A 125 7.64 4.33 -15.13
N MET A 126 7.94 4.85 -13.94
CA MET A 126 7.12 5.87 -13.25
C MET A 126 7.27 7.27 -13.86
N LYS A 127 8.35 7.57 -14.58
CA LYS A 127 8.55 8.88 -15.18
C LYS A 127 7.45 9.21 -16.20
N GLY A 128 6.66 10.23 -15.89
CA GLY A 128 5.53 10.64 -16.73
C GLY A 128 4.37 9.65 -16.82
N ILE A 129 4.23 8.71 -15.87
CA ILE A 129 3.03 7.89 -15.74
C ILE A 129 1.83 8.80 -15.41
N SER A 130 0.64 8.44 -15.87
CA SER A 130 -0.55 9.24 -15.68
C SER A 130 -1.77 8.38 -15.32
N VAL A 131 -2.79 9.00 -14.78
CA VAL A 131 -4.10 8.38 -14.54
C VAL A 131 -4.62 7.66 -15.79
N LYS A 132 -4.45 8.28 -16.98
CA LYS A 132 -4.84 7.67 -18.25
C LYS A 132 -4.09 6.38 -18.54
N SER A 133 -2.80 6.31 -18.20
CA SER A 133 -1.97 5.09 -18.37
C SER A 133 -2.51 3.93 -17.55
N VAL A 134 -2.84 4.18 -16.29
CA VAL A 134 -3.38 3.17 -15.36
C VAL A 134 -4.79 2.77 -15.77
N LYS A 135 -5.68 3.74 -16.09
CA LYS A 135 -7.05 3.47 -16.56
C LYS A 135 -7.10 2.63 -17.83
N LYS A 136 -6.15 2.81 -18.75
CA LYS A 136 -6.06 1.98 -19.97
C LYS A 136 -5.82 0.50 -19.64
N LYS A 137 -5.17 0.21 -18.52
CA LYS A 137 -4.89 -1.16 -18.04
C LYS A 137 -5.99 -1.73 -17.15
N TRP A 138 -6.87 -0.88 -16.63
CA TRP A 138 -7.94 -1.27 -15.71
C TRP A 138 -8.85 -2.36 -16.27
N SER A 139 -9.32 -2.19 -17.50
CA SER A 139 -10.27 -3.11 -18.16
C SER A 139 -9.63 -4.38 -18.72
N SER A 140 -8.31 -4.49 -18.70
CA SER A 140 -7.59 -5.65 -19.22
C SER A 140 -7.52 -6.75 -18.16
N LYS A 141 -8.46 -7.69 -18.18
CA LYS A 141 -8.61 -8.76 -17.15
C LYS A 141 -7.37 -9.63 -16.95
N GLY A 142 -6.55 -9.84 -17.99
CA GLY A 142 -5.30 -10.60 -17.88
C GLY A 142 -4.10 -9.78 -17.40
N PHE A 143 -4.24 -8.46 -17.32
CA PHE A 143 -3.16 -7.58 -16.87
C PHE A 143 -3.23 -7.41 -15.34
N ALA A 144 -2.09 -7.60 -14.66
CA ALA A 144 -2.03 -7.57 -13.20
C ALA A 144 -3.17 -8.43 -12.58
N ALA A 145 -3.19 -9.72 -12.96
CA ALA A 145 -4.28 -10.64 -12.61
C ALA A 145 -4.42 -10.87 -11.10
N GLY A 146 -3.35 -10.65 -10.33
CA GLY A 146 -3.38 -10.69 -8.86
C GLY A 146 -4.07 -9.50 -8.20
N VAL A 147 -4.30 -8.40 -8.94
CA VAL A 147 -4.95 -7.20 -8.39
C VAL A 147 -6.47 -7.34 -8.41
N ASN A 148 -7.08 -7.24 -7.26
CA ASN A 148 -8.53 -7.26 -7.11
C ASN A 148 -9.15 -5.86 -7.27
N ARG A 149 -9.62 -5.56 -8.48
CA ARG A 149 -10.21 -4.25 -8.82
C ARG A 149 -11.51 -3.95 -8.08
N GLU A 150 -12.27 -4.99 -7.70
CA GLU A 150 -13.51 -4.83 -6.94
C GLU A 150 -13.24 -4.29 -5.54
N ILE A 151 -12.10 -4.66 -4.94
CA ILE A 151 -11.63 -4.09 -3.67
C ILE A 151 -11.35 -2.59 -3.83
N ILE A 152 -10.67 -2.19 -4.91
CA ILE A 152 -10.38 -0.78 -5.17
C ILE A 152 -11.69 0.01 -5.38
N GLU A 153 -12.64 -0.53 -6.13
CA GLU A 153 -13.95 0.09 -6.37
C GLU A 153 -14.77 0.20 -5.07
N LYS A 154 -14.76 -0.86 -4.26
CA LYS A 154 -15.40 -0.87 -2.94
C LYS A 154 -14.78 0.18 -2.01
N GLY A 155 -13.45 0.24 -1.96
CA GLY A 155 -12.70 1.20 -1.15
C GLY A 155 -12.96 2.65 -1.58
N ALA A 156 -12.98 2.93 -2.89
CA ALA A 156 -13.31 4.24 -3.43
C ALA A 156 -14.72 4.70 -3.00
N ALA A 157 -15.68 3.78 -3.04
CA ALA A 157 -17.05 4.05 -2.57
C ALA A 157 -17.11 4.34 -1.06
N LEU A 158 -16.33 3.60 -0.23
CA LEU A 158 -16.23 3.82 1.21
C LEU A 158 -15.57 5.17 1.57
N LEU A 159 -14.61 5.60 0.74
CA LEU A 159 -13.95 6.90 0.88
C LEU A 159 -14.82 8.06 0.41
N GLY A 160 -15.77 7.81 -0.51
CA GLY A 160 -16.52 8.85 -1.21
C GLY A 160 -15.66 9.62 -2.22
N GLU A 161 -14.61 8.98 -2.74
CA GLU A 161 -13.65 9.57 -3.66
C GLU A 161 -13.71 8.90 -5.04
N GLU A 162 -13.44 9.68 -6.07
CA GLU A 162 -13.41 9.18 -7.44
C GLU A 162 -12.13 8.37 -7.73
N ILE A 163 -12.25 7.24 -8.40
CA ILE A 163 -11.10 6.38 -8.79
C ILE A 163 -9.98 7.16 -9.48
N PRO A 164 -10.23 8.08 -10.43
CA PRO A 164 -9.16 8.87 -11.03
C PRO A 164 -8.36 9.71 -10.04
N PHE A 165 -9.01 10.26 -9.01
CA PHE A 165 -8.34 10.99 -7.93
C PHE A 165 -7.45 10.05 -7.10
N ILE A 166 -7.96 8.88 -6.72
CA ILE A 166 -7.19 7.89 -5.93
C ILE A 166 -5.98 7.40 -6.73
N ILE A 167 -6.13 7.15 -8.04
CA ILE A 167 -4.99 6.81 -8.93
C ILE A 167 -3.96 7.93 -8.97
N ASP A 168 -4.38 9.20 -9.06
CA ASP A 168 -3.48 10.35 -9.09
C ASP A 168 -2.66 10.46 -7.80
N MET A 169 -3.32 10.32 -6.66
CA MET A 169 -2.68 10.31 -5.34
C MET A 169 -1.70 9.14 -5.18
N THR A 170 -2.08 7.95 -5.65
CA THR A 170 -1.21 6.76 -5.64
C THR A 170 0.03 6.98 -6.49
N ILE A 171 -0.12 7.51 -7.70
CA ILE A 171 1.01 7.88 -8.58
C ILE A 171 1.93 8.90 -7.90
N LYS A 172 1.38 9.94 -7.27
CA LYS A 172 2.15 10.97 -6.56
C LYS A 172 2.98 10.39 -5.42
N GLY A 173 2.36 9.55 -4.58
CA GLY A 173 3.06 8.89 -3.48
C GLY A 173 4.19 7.99 -4.00
N MET A 174 3.89 7.06 -4.90
CA MET A 174 4.87 6.12 -5.45
C MET A 174 6.01 6.82 -6.23
N THR A 175 5.74 7.96 -6.88
CA THR A 175 6.78 8.71 -7.59
C THR A 175 7.87 9.23 -6.65
N LYS A 176 7.54 9.54 -5.39
CA LYS A 176 8.51 10.04 -4.40
C LYS A 176 9.55 8.99 -3.99
N VAL A 177 9.20 7.73 -4.11
CA VAL A 177 10.06 6.58 -3.75
C VAL A 177 10.41 5.71 -4.95
N ALA A 178 10.13 6.18 -6.17
CA ALA A 178 10.23 5.38 -7.39
C ALA A 178 11.64 4.82 -7.65
N ASP A 179 12.68 5.53 -7.22
CA ASP A 179 14.06 5.06 -7.30
C ASP A 179 14.32 3.91 -6.32
N GLU A 180 13.88 4.07 -5.07
CA GLU A 180 14.05 3.08 -4.00
C GLU A 180 13.32 1.75 -4.31
N ILE A 181 12.18 1.82 -5.01
CA ILE A 181 11.38 0.65 -5.39
C ILE A 181 11.69 0.13 -6.81
N GLY A 182 12.81 0.56 -7.42
CA GLY A 182 13.25 0.10 -8.73
C GLY A 182 12.34 0.50 -9.91
N LEU A 183 11.47 1.48 -9.71
CA LEU A 183 10.51 1.96 -10.71
C LEU A 183 10.90 3.30 -11.34
N TRP A 184 12.12 3.78 -11.15
CA TRP A 184 12.67 4.89 -11.90
C TRP A 184 13.52 4.37 -13.08
N PRO A 185 13.49 5.00 -14.26
CA PRO A 185 14.35 4.57 -15.38
C PRO A 185 15.82 4.77 -15.01
N GLU A 186 16.67 3.83 -15.40
CA GLU A 186 18.11 4.00 -15.34
C GLU A 186 18.53 5.16 -16.24
N GLU A 187 19.44 6.02 -15.79
CA GLU A 187 20.02 7.04 -16.65
C GLU A 187 20.88 6.32 -17.70
N GLU A 188 20.62 6.59 -18.99
CA GLU A 188 21.49 6.08 -20.04
C GLU A 188 22.90 6.66 -19.83
N ALA A 189 23.87 5.76 -19.63
CA ALA A 189 25.28 6.10 -19.40
C ALA A 189 25.96 6.65 -20.64
#